data_bd73863ca622b8a297a608813b0c7568
#
_entry.id   bd73863ca622b8a297a608813b0c7568
#
_cell.length_a   1.000
_cell.length_b   1.000
_cell.length_c   1.000
_cell.angle_alpha   90.00
_cell.angle_beta   90.00
_cell.angle_gamma   90.00
#
_symmetry.space_group_name_H-M   'P 1'
#
loop_
_entity.id
_entity.type
_entity.pdbx_description
1 polymer ?
#
loop_
_entity_poly.entity_id
_entity_poly.type
_entity_poly.pdbx_seq_one_letter_code
_entity_poly.pdbx_strand_id
1 'polypeptide(L)'
;AGYSYNANPTQSTYWSQTNAGPCFMCKKQTFLDIHFEEELWLDRLAYPLGEDQVMFYKMYLLGKKLLTSYSSGIVHLDAGSMRTQEKEMGILYADLRFKILFWYRFLYSQEKYYFMKMWDVMCLMYLLFFALFISLVKCKWDILKAKWQAARDARSLIKSGEVTAYKLQVNS
;
A
#
# COMPACT_ATOMS: atom_id res chain seq x y z
N ALA A 1 7.32 -4.42 1.64
CA ALA A 1 6.33 -4.67 2.67
C ALA A 1 5.57 -5.93 2.31
N GLY A 2 5.70 -6.97 3.13
CA GLY A 2 5.00 -8.23 2.93
C GLY A 2 3.49 -8.06 3.16
N TYR A 3 2.69 -8.68 2.32
CA TYR A 3 1.26 -8.85 2.60
C TYR A 3 1.14 -9.81 3.78
N SER A 4 0.48 -9.39 4.84
CA SER A 4 0.29 -10.21 6.04
C SER A 4 -0.97 -11.08 5.98
N TYR A 5 -1.64 -11.13 4.85
CA TYR A 5 -2.84 -11.93 4.68
C TYR A 5 -2.47 -13.38 4.33
N ASN A 6 -2.85 -14.30 5.19
CA ASN A 6 -2.73 -15.74 4.94
C ASN A 6 -4.11 -16.34 4.69
N ALA A 7 -4.37 -16.79 3.46
CA ALA A 7 -5.65 -17.41 3.07
C ALA A 7 -5.91 -18.76 3.78
N ASN A 8 -4.85 -19.44 4.22
CA ASN A 8 -4.94 -20.75 4.89
C ASN A 8 -4.12 -20.70 6.20
N PRO A 9 -4.59 -20.01 7.24
CA PRO A 9 -3.86 -19.90 8.49
C PRO A 9 -3.79 -21.24 9.22
N THR A 10 -2.59 -21.67 9.57
CA THR A 10 -2.36 -22.86 10.41
C THR A 10 -2.39 -22.53 11.91
N GLN A 11 -2.33 -21.24 12.24
CA GLN A 11 -2.41 -20.72 13.61
C GLN A 11 -3.53 -19.68 13.70
N SER A 12 -4.05 -19.47 14.89
CA SER A 12 -5.10 -18.48 15.14
C SER A 12 -4.57 -17.04 15.12
N THR A 13 -3.27 -16.85 15.28
CA THR A 13 -2.64 -15.52 15.39
C THR A 13 -1.29 -15.47 14.69
N TYR A 14 -1.01 -14.33 14.02
CA TYR A 14 0.24 -14.08 13.30
C TYR A 14 0.75 -12.66 13.55
N TRP A 15 2.07 -12.54 13.63
CA TRP A 15 2.72 -11.23 13.56
C TRP A 15 2.71 -10.71 12.12
N SER A 16 2.46 -9.41 11.96
CA SER A 16 2.40 -8.77 10.65
C SER A 16 3.07 -7.40 10.65
N GLN A 17 3.47 -6.93 9.48
CA GLN A 17 3.94 -5.55 9.26
C GLN A 17 2.82 -4.63 8.80
N THR A 18 1.81 -5.20 8.17
CA THR A 18 0.59 -4.51 7.74
C THR A 18 -0.60 -5.41 7.99
N ASN A 19 -1.80 -4.84 7.98
CA ASN A 19 -3.03 -5.61 8.14
C ASN A 19 -4.12 -5.04 7.22
N ALA A 20 -5.21 -5.80 7.03
CA ALA A 20 -6.43 -5.29 6.42
C ALA A 20 -7.28 -4.60 7.48
N GLY A 21 -7.92 -3.49 7.10
CA GLY A 21 -8.56 -2.57 8.01
C GLY A 21 -10.04 -2.76 8.38
N PRO A 22 -10.79 -3.78 7.90
CA PRO A 22 -12.23 -3.82 8.18
C PRO A 22 -12.56 -3.94 9.67
N CYS A 23 -11.65 -4.48 10.48
CA CYS A 23 -11.79 -4.46 11.92
C CYS A 23 -10.42 -4.52 12.61
N PHE A 24 -10.11 -3.50 13.38
CA PHE A 24 -8.89 -3.47 14.18
C PHE A 24 -9.13 -2.80 15.54
N MET A 25 -8.26 -3.10 16.49
CA MET A 25 -8.20 -2.42 17.77
C MET A 25 -6.76 -1.98 18.02
N CYS A 26 -6.59 -0.77 18.51
CA CYS A 26 -5.31 -0.26 18.96
C CYS A 26 -5.49 0.68 20.15
N LYS A 27 -4.40 0.96 20.87
CA LYS A 27 -4.41 1.99 21.90
C LYS A 27 -4.59 3.36 21.22
N LYS A 28 -5.47 4.22 21.77
CA LYS A 28 -5.70 5.58 21.29
C LYS A 28 -4.38 6.34 21.07
N GLN A 29 -3.45 6.26 22.03
CA GLN A 29 -2.16 6.93 21.91
C GLN A 29 -1.35 6.42 20.72
N THR A 30 -1.33 5.12 20.46
CA THR A 30 -0.66 4.56 19.27
C THR A 30 -1.24 5.11 17.97
N PHE A 31 -2.57 5.28 17.91
CA PHE A 31 -3.23 5.87 16.74
C PHE A 31 -2.86 7.34 16.57
N LEU A 32 -2.75 8.10 17.66
CA LEU A 32 -2.34 9.50 17.60
C LEU A 32 -0.85 9.65 17.22
N ASP A 33 0.01 8.77 17.75
CA ASP A 33 1.46 8.81 17.51
C ASP A 33 1.86 8.57 16.04
N ILE A 34 1.00 7.96 15.23
CA ILE A 34 1.30 7.73 13.81
C ILE A 34 1.09 8.96 12.93
N HIS A 35 0.46 10.02 13.46
CA HIS A 35 0.16 11.24 12.70
C HIS A 35 -0.44 10.95 11.32
N PHE A 36 -1.54 10.15 11.30
CA PHE A 36 -2.15 9.68 10.06
C PHE A 36 -2.74 10.84 9.24
N GLU A 37 -3.08 11.94 9.89
CA GLU A 37 -3.55 13.18 9.28
C GLU A 37 -2.54 13.82 8.31
N GLU A 38 -1.27 13.42 8.35
CA GLU A 38 -0.24 13.89 7.42
C GLU A 38 -0.33 13.20 6.05
N GLU A 39 -1.10 12.11 5.93
CA GLU A 39 -1.19 11.29 4.72
C GLU A 39 -2.24 11.80 3.72
N LEU A 40 -2.35 13.14 3.57
CA LEU A 40 -3.33 13.81 2.70
C LEU A 40 -3.25 13.40 1.23
N TRP A 41 -2.11 12.85 0.81
CA TRP A 41 -1.96 12.34 -0.55
C TRP A 41 -2.88 11.14 -0.84
N LEU A 42 -3.32 10.40 0.18
CA LEU A 42 -4.28 9.30 0.04
C LEU A 42 -5.66 9.82 -0.42
N ASP A 43 -6.09 10.98 0.07
CA ASP A 43 -7.39 11.58 -0.27
C ASP A 43 -7.45 12.04 -1.74
N ARG A 44 -6.30 12.29 -2.35
CA ARG A 44 -6.19 12.71 -3.76
C ARG A 44 -6.20 11.54 -4.74
N LEU A 45 -6.28 10.31 -4.24
CA LEU A 45 -6.44 9.13 -5.07
C LEU A 45 -7.92 8.99 -5.44
N ALA A 46 -8.24 8.90 -6.73
CA ALA A 46 -9.62 8.74 -7.22
C ALA A 46 -10.34 7.52 -6.61
N TYR A 47 -9.56 6.51 -6.22
CA TYR A 47 -9.97 5.40 -5.37
C TYR A 47 -8.98 5.32 -4.21
N PRO A 48 -9.39 5.64 -2.98
CA PRO A 48 -8.53 5.47 -1.83
C PRO A 48 -8.30 3.97 -1.62
N LEU A 49 -7.06 3.55 -1.84
CA LEU A 49 -6.61 2.18 -1.61
C LEU A 49 -5.33 2.23 -0.80
N GLY A 50 -5.26 1.38 0.22
CA GLY A 50 -4.05 1.19 1.00
C GLY A 50 -3.89 2.10 2.20
N GLU A 51 -4.94 2.85 2.57
CA GLU A 51 -4.98 3.62 3.81
C GLU A 51 -4.68 2.76 5.02
N ASP A 52 -5.27 1.58 5.08
CA ASP A 52 -4.99 0.58 6.12
C ASP A 52 -3.52 0.17 6.13
N GLN A 53 -2.96 -0.09 4.95
CA GLN A 53 -1.58 -0.51 4.81
C GLN A 53 -0.62 0.59 5.28
N VAL A 54 -0.90 1.85 4.97
CA VAL A 54 -0.12 3.00 5.43
C VAL A 54 -0.22 3.14 6.94
N MET A 55 -1.42 3.09 7.49
CA MET A 55 -1.67 3.21 8.93
C MET A 55 -0.90 2.15 9.72
N PHE A 56 -1.07 0.88 9.36
CA PHE A 56 -0.40 -0.21 10.06
C PHE A 56 1.12 -0.19 9.86
N TYR A 57 1.59 0.19 8.67
CA TYR A 57 3.02 0.27 8.42
C TYR A 57 3.68 1.40 9.21
N LYS A 58 3.00 2.55 9.41
CA LYS A 58 3.47 3.62 10.31
C LYS A 58 3.54 3.11 11.76
N MET A 59 2.56 2.35 12.23
CA MET A 59 2.62 1.70 13.55
C MET A 59 3.83 0.74 13.65
N TYR A 60 4.06 -0.06 12.63
CA TYR A 60 5.22 -0.95 12.57
C TYR A 60 6.55 -0.18 12.64
N LEU A 61 6.69 0.91 11.90
CA LEU A 61 7.88 1.78 11.94
C LEU A 61 8.11 2.41 13.30
N LEU A 62 7.06 2.66 14.09
CA LEU A 62 7.13 3.08 15.49
C LEU A 62 7.46 1.93 16.45
N GLY A 63 7.84 0.77 15.94
CA GLY A 63 8.17 -0.41 16.76
C GLY A 63 6.96 -1.08 17.42
N LYS A 64 5.74 -0.74 17.01
CA LYS A 64 4.55 -1.41 17.56
C LYS A 64 4.42 -2.81 16.96
N LYS A 65 4.02 -3.76 17.80
CA LYS A 65 3.78 -5.14 17.37
C LYS A 65 2.35 -5.25 16.84
N LEU A 66 2.21 -5.64 15.58
CA LEU A 66 0.92 -5.87 14.94
C LEU A 66 0.59 -7.36 14.97
N LEU A 67 -0.63 -7.69 15.40
CA LEU A 67 -1.10 -9.06 15.50
C LEU A 67 -2.37 -9.21 14.68
N THR A 68 -2.38 -10.18 13.77
CA THR A 68 -3.58 -10.60 13.04
C THR A 68 -4.18 -11.81 13.73
N SER A 69 -5.46 -11.73 14.13
CA SER A 69 -6.19 -12.84 14.71
C SER A 69 -7.24 -13.37 13.74
N TYR A 70 -7.25 -14.68 13.54
CA TYR A 70 -8.23 -15.39 12.72
C TYR A 70 -9.33 -16.08 13.56
N SER A 71 -9.27 -15.95 14.89
CA SER A 71 -10.26 -16.55 15.80
C SER A 71 -11.55 -15.74 15.90
N SER A 72 -11.53 -14.47 15.49
CA SER A 72 -12.73 -13.62 15.48
C SER A 72 -13.45 -13.76 14.13
N GLY A 73 -14.61 -14.35 14.11
CA GLY A 73 -15.46 -14.43 12.92
C GLY A 73 -16.09 -13.07 12.61
N ILE A 74 -15.52 -12.35 11.62
CA ILE A 74 -16.10 -11.12 11.11
C ILE A 74 -16.61 -11.38 9.71
N VAL A 75 -17.89 -11.12 9.47
CA VAL A 75 -18.48 -11.17 8.15
C VAL A 75 -18.41 -9.78 7.54
N HIS A 76 -17.57 -9.60 6.54
CA HIS A 76 -17.54 -8.39 5.73
C HIS A 76 -18.74 -8.43 4.77
N LEU A 77 -19.76 -7.66 5.09
CA LEU A 77 -20.91 -7.51 4.20
C LEU A 77 -20.46 -6.63 3.03
N ASP A 78 -20.25 -7.27 1.88
CA ASP A 78 -19.97 -6.54 0.66
C ASP A 78 -21.18 -5.61 0.39
N ALA A 79 -20.95 -4.30 0.33
CA ALA A 79 -22.01 -3.30 0.21
C ALA A 79 -22.68 -3.29 -1.17
N GLY A 80 -22.88 -4.46 -1.78
CA GLY A 80 -23.65 -4.64 -3.02
C GLY A 80 -23.09 -3.87 -4.22
N SER A 81 -21.84 -3.46 -4.17
CA SER A 81 -21.23 -2.70 -5.25
C SER A 81 -20.99 -3.63 -6.43
N MET A 82 -21.91 -3.62 -7.40
CA MET A 82 -21.67 -4.27 -8.69
C MET A 82 -20.31 -3.84 -9.23
N ARG A 83 -19.43 -4.82 -9.52
CA ARG A 83 -18.17 -4.58 -10.19
C ARG A 83 -18.46 -4.25 -11.65
N THR A 84 -18.51 -2.97 -11.97
CA THR A 84 -18.50 -2.54 -13.36
C THR A 84 -17.08 -2.59 -13.91
N GLN A 85 -16.93 -2.75 -15.23
CA GLN A 85 -15.61 -2.75 -15.89
C GLN A 85 -14.85 -1.44 -15.60
N GLU A 86 -15.54 -0.32 -15.56
CA GLU A 86 -14.98 0.99 -15.23
C GLU A 86 -14.40 1.01 -13.80
N LYS A 87 -15.13 0.46 -12.85
CA LYS A 87 -14.66 0.35 -11.46
C LYS A 87 -13.45 -0.56 -11.33
N GLU A 88 -13.41 -1.69 -12.07
CA GLU A 88 -12.24 -2.57 -12.08
C GLU A 88 -10.99 -1.86 -12.63
N MET A 89 -11.15 -1.08 -13.70
CA MET A 89 -10.05 -0.31 -14.27
C MET A 89 -9.55 0.76 -13.30
N GLY A 90 -10.46 1.45 -12.62
CA GLY A 90 -10.14 2.42 -11.56
C GLY A 90 -9.35 1.80 -10.41
N ILE A 91 -9.75 0.62 -9.96
CA ILE A 91 -9.05 -0.14 -8.91
C ILE A 91 -7.64 -0.54 -9.37
N LEU A 92 -7.49 -1.06 -10.58
CA LEU A 92 -6.18 -1.45 -11.12
C LEU A 92 -5.22 -0.27 -11.25
N TYR A 93 -5.74 0.88 -11.69
CA TYR A 93 -4.98 2.13 -11.74
C TYR A 93 -4.55 2.58 -10.34
N ALA A 94 -5.49 2.63 -9.39
CA ALA A 94 -5.24 3.08 -8.03
C ALA A 94 -4.26 2.15 -7.29
N ASP A 95 -4.40 0.84 -7.44
CA ASP A 95 -3.52 -0.17 -6.82
C ASP A 95 -2.06 0.00 -7.27
N LEU A 96 -1.81 0.12 -8.56
CA LEU A 96 -0.43 0.31 -9.04
C LEU A 96 0.14 1.67 -8.63
N ARG A 97 -0.65 2.74 -8.72
CA ARG A 97 -0.24 4.08 -8.28
C ARG A 97 0.10 4.09 -6.80
N PHE A 98 -0.75 3.51 -5.97
CA PHE A 98 -0.51 3.36 -4.53
C PHE A 98 0.79 2.60 -4.25
N LYS A 99 1.02 1.44 -4.89
CA LYS A 99 2.23 0.63 -4.69
C LYS A 99 3.51 1.42 -4.96
N ILE A 100 3.54 2.23 -6.02
CA ILE A 100 4.70 3.08 -6.36
C ILE A 100 4.90 4.17 -5.31
N LEU A 101 3.82 4.85 -4.88
CA LEU A 101 3.90 5.92 -3.90
C LEU A 101 4.29 5.39 -2.52
N PHE A 102 3.71 4.26 -2.10
CA PHE A 102 4.07 3.58 -0.86
C PHE A 102 5.54 3.15 -0.86
N TRP A 103 6.00 2.53 -1.96
CA TRP A 103 7.40 2.15 -2.12
C TRP A 103 8.33 3.35 -1.95
N TYR A 104 8.07 4.46 -2.63
CA TYR A 104 8.89 5.66 -2.53
C TYR A 104 8.90 6.24 -1.11
N ARG A 105 7.71 6.45 -0.54
CA ARG A 105 7.55 7.13 0.73
C ARG A 105 8.10 6.34 1.92
N PHE A 106 7.85 5.03 1.95
CA PHE A 106 8.09 4.22 3.13
C PHE A 106 9.22 3.20 3.00
N LEU A 107 9.58 2.76 1.81
CA LEU A 107 10.63 1.77 1.62
C LEU A 107 11.91 2.42 1.12
N TYR A 108 11.91 2.88 -0.10
CA TYR A 108 13.10 3.47 -0.73
C TYR A 108 13.71 4.63 0.07
N SER A 109 12.87 5.50 0.63
CA SER A 109 13.33 6.67 1.38
C SER A 109 13.89 6.33 2.76
N GLN A 110 13.51 5.19 3.35
CA GLN A 110 14.00 4.75 4.66
C GLN A 110 15.34 4.02 4.58
N GLU A 111 15.69 3.52 3.41
CA GLU A 111 16.93 2.76 3.24
C GLU A 111 18.17 3.65 3.42
N LYS A 112 19.05 3.20 4.31
CA LYS A 112 20.33 3.90 4.60
C LYS A 112 21.44 3.47 3.65
N TYR A 113 21.42 2.21 3.23
CA TYR A 113 22.51 1.62 2.45
C TYR A 113 22.23 1.72 0.95
N TYR A 114 23.20 2.19 0.19
CA TYR A 114 23.09 2.33 -1.27
C TYR A 114 22.72 1.02 -1.99
N PHE A 115 23.30 -0.09 -1.54
CA PHE A 115 22.99 -1.42 -2.11
C PHE A 115 21.51 -1.79 -1.92
N MET A 116 20.94 -1.52 -0.75
CA MET A 116 19.52 -1.79 -0.48
C MET A 116 18.62 -0.87 -1.31
N LYS A 117 19.00 0.39 -1.50
CA LYS A 117 18.28 1.28 -2.42
C LYS A 117 18.28 0.77 -3.86
N MET A 118 19.41 0.26 -4.34
CA MET A 118 19.46 -0.37 -5.66
C MET A 118 18.55 -1.59 -5.74
N TRP A 119 18.56 -2.43 -4.70
CA TRP A 119 17.68 -3.58 -4.61
C TRP A 119 16.21 -3.19 -4.66
N ASP A 120 15.80 -2.18 -3.91
CA ASP A 120 14.43 -1.63 -3.92
C ASP A 120 14.03 -1.11 -5.30
N VAL A 121 14.92 -0.42 -5.99
CA VAL A 121 14.68 0.02 -7.37
C VAL A 121 14.52 -1.18 -8.30
N MET A 122 15.35 -2.21 -8.17
CA MET A 122 15.24 -3.43 -8.98
C MET A 122 13.89 -4.13 -8.73
N CYS A 123 13.46 -4.23 -7.48
CA CYS A 123 12.16 -4.80 -7.11
C CYS A 123 11.01 -4.00 -7.72
N LEU A 124 11.06 -2.66 -7.67
CA LEU A 124 10.07 -1.81 -8.32
C LEU A 124 10.05 -1.99 -9.84
N MET A 125 11.23 -2.01 -10.48
CA MET A 125 11.33 -2.22 -11.92
C MET A 125 10.79 -3.59 -12.33
N TYR A 126 11.09 -4.64 -11.57
CA TYR A 126 10.51 -5.96 -11.78
C TYR A 126 8.98 -5.95 -11.69
N LEU A 127 8.43 -5.31 -10.63
CA LEU A 127 6.98 -5.18 -10.45
C LEU A 127 6.34 -4.45 -11.63
N LEU A 128 6.91 -3.34 -12.07
CA LEU A 128 6.40 -2.56 -13.20
C LEU A 128 6.49 -3.33 -14.52
N PHE A 129 7.65 -3.94 -14.77
CA PHE A 129 7.84 -4.77 -15.96
C PHE A 129 6.80 -5.90 -16.01
N PHE A 130 6.65 -6.65 -14.92
CA PHE A 130 5.71 -7.77 -14.86
C PHE A 130 4.27 -7.30 -15.01
N ALA A 131 3.89 -6.19 -14.36
CA ALA A 131 2.55 -5.63 -14.45
C ALA A 131 2.18 -5.18 -15.87
N LEU A 132 3.13 -4.58 -16.60
CA LEU A 132 2.94 -4.12 -17.98
C LEU A 132 3.03 -5.28 -18.97
N PHE A 133 4.02 -6.14 -18.82
CA PHE A 133 4.27 -7.28 -19.71
C PHE A 133 3.09 -8.25 -19.78
N ILE A 134 2.52 -8.64 -18.61
CA ILE A 134 1.34 -9.51 -18.59
C ILE A 134 0.16 -8.86 -19.34
N SER A 135 -0.03 -7.55 -19.18
CA SER A 135 -1.11 -6.84 -19.85
C SER A 135 -0.90 -6.78 -21.37
N LEU A 136 0.35 -6.64 -21.79
CA LEU A 136 0.75 -6.66 -23.22
C LEU A 136 0.53 -8.04 -23.84
N VAL A 137 1.05 -9.11 -23.20
CA VAL A 137 0.94 -10.50 -23.70
C VAL A 137 -0.52 -10.94 -23.80
N LYS A 138 -1.35 -10.51 -22.85
CA LYS A 138 -2.80 -10.78 -22.88
C LYS A 138 -3.60 -9.87 -23.80
N CYS A 139 -2.94 -8.99 -24.58
CA CYS A 139 -3.57 -8.00 -25.46
C CYS A 139 -4.65 -7.14 -24.78
N LYS A 140 -4.49 -6.88 -23.47
CA LYS A 140 -5.42 -6.06 -22.68
C LYS A 140 -4.99 -4.60 -22.70
N TRP A 141 -5.22 -3.92 -23.82
CA TRP A 141 -4.74 -2.57 -24.06
C TRP A 141 -5.26 -1.53 -23.06
N ASP A 142 -6.50 -1.65 -22.63
CA ASP A 142 -7.09 -0.72 -21.64
C ASP A 142 -6.41 -0.85 -20.29
N ILE A 143 -6.14 -2.08 -19.86
CA ILE A 143 -5.39 -2.35 -18.60
C ILE A 143 -3.96 -1.84 -18.72
N LEU A 144 -3.31 -2.04 -19.88
CA LEU A 144 -1.96 -1.53 -20.14
C LEU A 144 -1.91 -0.01 -20.05
N LYS A 145 -2.87 0.68 -20.69
CA LYS A 145 -2.98 2.15 -20.63
C LYS A 145 -3.19 2.64 -19.19
N ALA A 146 -4.12 2.03 -18.45
CA ALA A 146 -4.39 2.40 -17.06
C ALA A 146 -3.16 2.23 -16.16
N LYS A 147 -2.43 1.13 -16.30
CA LYS A 147 -1.21 0.88 -15.53
C LYS A 147 -0.07 1.84 -15.93
N TRP A 148 0.09 2.12 -17.20
CA TRP A 148 1.07 3.10 -17.67
C TRP A 148 0.76 4.49 -17.13
N GLN A 149 -0.49 4.90 -17.17
CA GLN A 149 -0.93 6.18 -16.62
C GLN A 149 -0.69 6.22 -15.10
N ALA A 150 -1.02 5.15 -14.36
CA ALA A 150 -0.76 5.05 -12.93
C ALA A 150 0.72 5.28 -12.59
N ALA A 151 1.63 4.65 -13.33
CA ALA A 151 3.07 4.80 -13.13
C ALA A 151 3.55 6.24 -13.43
N ARG A 152 3.04 6.84 -14.51
CA ARG A 152 3.36 8.23 -14.88
C ARG A 152 2.86 9.23 -13.83
N ASP A 153 1.64 9.05 -13.36
CA ASP A 153 1.02 9.96 -12.39
C ASP A 153 1.67 9.82 -11.01
N ALA A 154 2.02 8.61 -10.58
CA ALA A 154 2.81 8.40 -9.37
C ALA A 154 4.18 9.12 -9.45
N ARG A 155 4.88 9.00 -10.58
CA ARG A 155 6.15 9.71 -10.81
C ARG A 155 5.96 11.23 -10.79
N SER A 156 4.87 11.74 -11.32
CA SER A 156 4.54 13.17 -11.28
C SER A 156 4.37 13.67 -9.86
N LEU A 157 3.60 12.96 -9.02
CA LEU A 157 3.37 13.30 -7.62
C LEU A 157 4.66 13.27 -6.78
N ILE A 158 5.56 12.34 -7.08
CA ILE A 158 6.89 12.30 -6.44
C ILE A 158 7.73 13.51 -6.86
N LYS A 159 7.75 13.84 -8.15
CA LYS A 159 8.53 14.96 -8.68
C LYS A 159 8.02 16.33 -8.25
N SER A 160 6.71 16.50 -8.13
CA SER A 160 6.10 17.74 -7.64
C SER A 160 6.32 17.98 -6.14
N GLY A 161 6.78 16.95 -5.41
CA GLY A 161 6.93 17.01 -3.95
C GLY A 161 5.62 16.87 -3.17
N GLU A 162 4.53 16.51 -3.85
CA GLU A 162 3.24 16.23 -3.18
C GLU A 162 3.32 14.97 -2.32
N VAL A 163 4.14 14.01 -2.73
CA VAL A 163 4.49 12.83 -1.93
C VAL A 163 5.97 12.89 -1.61
N THR A 164 6.28 13.11 -0.34
CA THR A 164 7.65 13.20 0.16
C THR A 164 8.06 11.91 0.88
N ALA A 165 9.36 11.76 1.13
CA ALA A 165 9.90 10.72 1.99
C ALA A 165 9.28 10.78 3.39
N TYR A 166 8.86 9.65 3.93
CA TYR A 166 8.40 9.58 5.31
C TYR A 166 9.59 9.82 6.25
N LYS A 167 9.42 10.72 7.21
CA LYS A 167 10.40 10.96 8.27
C LYS A 167 9.83 10.40 9.57
N LEU A 168 10.54 9.44 10.15
CA LEU A 168 10.17 8.94 11.47
C LEU A 168 10.30 10.08 12.48
N GLN A 169 9.20 10.51 13.06
CA GLN A 169 9.25 11.44 14.19
C GLN A 169 9.60 10.63 15.44
N VAL A 170 10.87 10.57 15.75
CA VAL A 170 11.30 10.02 17.05
C VAL A 170 11.04 11.11 18.06
N ASN A 171 9.98 10.98 18.85
CA ASN A 171 9.77 11.82 20.02
C ASN A 171 10.95 11.57 20.98
N SER A 172 11.83 12.53 21.07
CA SER A 172 12.96 12.58 22.01
C SER A 172 12.46 12.83 23.43
#